data_e203769b02d1b4758ea6c9b5e06f17e1
#
_entry.id   e203769b02d1b4758ea6c9b5e06f17e1
#
_cell.length_a   1.000
_cell.length_b   1.000
_cell.length_c   1.000
_cell.angle_alpha   90.00
_cell.angle_beta   90.00
_cell.angle_gamma   90.00
#
_symmetry.space_group_name_H-M   'P 1'
#
loop_
_entity.id
_entity.type
_entity.pdbx_description
1 polymer ?
#
loop_
_entity_poly.entity_id
_entity_poly.type
_entity_poly.pdbx_seq_one_letter_code
_entity_poly.pdbx_strand_id
1 'polypeptide(L)'
;MYLICFVFLYRYPFMQKTARLSGTVILDEIKGWIMALISKIGIIGANHVGAHVANALLYQGLVTELFISDTNEVLCKAQVNDLLDAMPFYPHPARVYEVDDRYEELAGCDIIVNAAGHIEAAAGSRDGELFVTTDEAKKFAKRIADAGFDGVWVNIANPCDVVTTELQYLTGADPNKVIGSGTTLDSARLRHALSGATGYPASCINAWMLGEHGNGMFACWSHVSIGCLTLDEVAAQTGKTFNLPELEQAGRMGGYVTYSGKQCTEYSIANGAVEVIKAIVHDTKLITPVSTLLNDVYGVSGFYSSLPAVIGANGVEKVFVPELSDSEIEAWRKSCEHVKGNIEQLGWLEVDARID
;
A
#
# COMPACT_ATOMS: atom_id res chain seq x y z
N MET A 1 -30.59 -16.83 -18.18
CA MET A 1 -30.11 -17.30 -16.87
C MET A 1 -29.44 -18.68 -16.94
N TYR A 2 -30.05 -19.70 -17.56
CA TYR A 2 -29.44 -21.05 -17.69
C TYR A 2 -28.18 -21.12 -18.58
N LEU A 3 -28.03 -20.27 -19.58
CA LEU A 3 -26.89 -20.26 -20.50
C LEU A 3 -25.60 -19.71 -19.87
N ILE A 4 -25.72 -18.75 -18.96
CA ILE A 4 -24.58 -18.15 -18.25
C ILE A 4 -23.99 -19.15 -17.23
N CYS A 5 -24.82 -19.90 -16.52
CA CYS A 5 -24.35 -20.96 -15.61
C CYS A 5 -23.60 -22.10 -16.34
N PHE A 6 -23.96 -22.42 -17.59
CA PHE A 6 -23.33 -23.51 -18.33
C PHE A 6 -21.92 -23.16 -18.81
N VAL A 7 -21.68 -21.89 -19.18
CA VAL A 7 -20.36 -21.43 -19.62
C VAL A 7 -19.36 -21.34 -18.46
N PHE A 8 -19.84 -20.95 -17.26
CA PHE A 8 -18.98 -20.89 -16.05
C PHE A 8 -18.58 -22.28 -15.55
N LEU A 9 -19.48 -23.26 -15.54
CA LEU A 9 -19.19 -24.63 -15.06
C LEU A 9 -18.21 -25.38 -15.96
N TYR A 10 -18.11 -25.03 -17.24
CA TYR A 10 -17.18 -25.70 -18.18
C TYR A 10 -15.72 -25.17 -18.07
N ARG A 11 -15.56 -23.97 -17.54
CA ARG A 11 -14.23 -23.33 -17.47
C ARG A 11 -13.46 -23.59 -16.15
N TYR A 12 -14.17 -24.09 -15.11
CA TYR A 12 -13.57 -24.31 -13.78
C TYR A 12 -14.01 -25.67 -13.18
N PRO A 13 -13.24 -26.75 -13.39
CA PRO A 13 -13.61 -28.09 -12.92
C PRO A 13 -13.70 -28.23 -11.39
N PHE A 14 -13.17 -27.29 -10.62
CA PHE A 14 -13.32 -27.25 -9.16
C PHE A 14 -14.77 -27.00 -8.71
N MET A 15 -15.56 -26.27 -9.47
CA MET A 15 -16.97 -25.99 -9.16
C MET A 15 -17.92 -27.19 -9.35
N GLN A 16 -17.50 -28.23 -10.04
CA GLN A 16 -18.33 -29.41 -10.22
C GLN A 16 -18.54 -30.23 -8.94
N LYS A 17 -17.66 -30.09 -7.94
CA LYS A 17 -17.79 -30.75 -6.63
C LYS A 17 -18.76 -30.08 -5.67
N THR A 18 -18.98 -28.77 -5.81
CA THR A 18 -19.86 -27.98 -4.94
C THR A 18 -21.30 -27.89 -5.44
N ALA A 19 -21.59 -28.27 -6.68
CA ALA A 19 -22.92 -28.23 -7.29
C ALA A 19 -24.01 -29.12 -6.62
N ARG A 20 -23.67 -29.83 -5.56
CA ARG A 20 -24.63 -30.61 -4.73
C ARG A 20 -25.09 -29.92 -3.46
N LEU A 21 -24.65 -28.69 -3.20
CA LEU A 21 -25.14 -27.86 -2.10
C LEU A 21 -26.39 -27.07 -2.54
N SER A 22 -27.33 -26.87 -1.63
CA SER A 22 -28.62 -26.23 -1.89
C SER A 22 -28.48 -24.96 -2.72
N GLY A 23 -29.45 -24.68 -3.63
CA GLY A 23 -29.39 -23.56 -4.58
C GLY A 23 -29.15 -22.18 -3.97
N THR A 24 -29.35 -22.02 -2.66
CA THR A 24 -29.08 -20.79 -1.91
C THR A 24 -27.57 -20.53 -1.73
N VAL A 25 -26.80 -21.57 -1.40
CA VAL A 25 -25.34 -21.44 -1.21
C VAL A 25 -24.64 -21.09 -2.53
N ILE A 26 -25.10 -21.68 -3.65
CA ILE A 26 -24.54 -21.36 -4.98
C ILE A 26 -24.84 -19.91 -5.38
N LEU A 27 -26.02 -19.39 -5.03
CA LEU A 27 -26.38 -17.99 -5.34
C LEU A 27 -25.60 -16.98 -4.49
N ASP A 28 -25.28 -17.31 -3.25
CA ASP A 28 -24.50 -16.44 -2.36
C ASP A 28 -23.01 -16.48 -2.73
N GLU A 29 -22.48 -17.64 -3.11
CA GLU A 29 -21.13 -17.74 -3.70
C GLU A 29 -21.04 -16.99 -5.04
N ILE A 30 -22.00 -17.15 -5.94
CA ILE A 30 -22.04 -16.42 -7.22
C ILE A 30 -22.18 -14.91 -7.00
N LYS A 31 -22.97 -14.47 -6.02
CA LYS A 31 -23.04 -13.05 -5.63
C LYS A 31 -21.71 -12.55 -5.09
N GLY A 32 -21.03 -13.31 -4.23
CA GLY A 32 -19.69 -13.01 -3.76
C GLY A 32 -18.67 -12.86 -4.91
N TRP A 33 -18.72 -13.75 -5.90
CA TRP A 33 -17.87 -13.68 -7.09
C TRP A 33 -18.23 -12.52 -8.04
N ILE A 34 -19.51 -12.20 -8.18
CA ILE A 34 -19.97 -11.05 -8.99
C ILE A 34 -19.65 -9.74 -8.28
N MET A 35 -19.75 -9.67 -6.96
CA MET A 35 -19.32 -8.50 -6.19
C MET A 35 -17.80 -8.31 -6.20
N ALA A 36 -17.00 -9.39 -6.24
CA ALA A 36 -15.55 -9.32 -6.45
C ALA A 36 -15.14 -8.84 -7.86
N LEU A 37 -16.09 -8.74 -8.80
CA LEU A 37 -15.86 -8.21 -10.15
C LEU A 37 -16.18 -6.72 -10.29
N ILE A 38 -16.79 -6.09 -9.29
CA ILE A 38 -17.17 -4.67 -9.32
C ILE A 38 -16.35 -3.99 -8.21
N SER A 39 -15.24 -3.39 -8.58
CA SER A 39 -14.47 -2.55 -7.66
C SER A 39 -14.61 -1.09 -8.04
N LYS A 40 -15.03 -0.29 -7.07
CA LYS A 40 -15.09 1.17 -7.14
C LYS A 40 -13.91 1.71 -6.36
N ILE A 41 -13.03 2.41 -7.04
CA ILE A 41 -11.81 2.92 -6.41
C ILE A 41 -11.76 4.44 -6.58
N GLY A 42 -11.58 5.15 -5.46
CA GLY A 42 -11.31 6.58 -5.44
C GLY A 42 -9.80 6.85 -5.33
N ILE A 43 -9.32 7.86 -6.03
CA ILE A 43 -7.94 8.34 -5.90
C ILE A 43 -7.99 9.83 -5.58
N ILE A 44 -7.37 10.22 -4.48
CA ILE A 44 -7.21 11.61 -4.07
C ILE A 44 -5.78 12.04 -4.36
N GLY A 45 -5.62 13.06 -5.21
CA GLY A 45 -4.36 13.50 -5.77
C GLY A 45 -4.10 12.89 -7.14
N ALA A 46 -4.31 13.68 -8.21
CA ALA A 46 -4.21 13.25 -9.60
C ALA A 46 -2.87 13.60 -10.26
N ASN A 47 -1.86 14.00 -9.48
CA ASN A 47 -0.53 14.30 -9.98
C ASN A 47 0.25 12.99 -10.24
N HIS A 48 1.56 13.05 -10.36
CA HIS A 48 2.46 11.97 -10.77
C HIS A 48 2.08 10.59 -10.22
N VAL A 49 1.99 10.43 -8.90
CA VAL A 49 1.79 9.11 -8.29
C VAL A 49 0.35 8.62 -8.49
N GLY A 50 -0.65 9.45 -8.22
CA GLY A 50 -2.06 9.08 -8.37
C GLY A 50 -2.43 8.73 -9.81
N ALA A 51 -1.92 9.49 -10.79
CA ALA A 51 -2.11 9.19 -12.21
C ALA A 51 -1.52 7.83 -12.60
N HIS A 52 -0.33 7.48 -12.08
CA HIS A 52 0.27 6.18 -12.32
C HIS A 52 -0.47 5.02 -11.63
N VAL A 53 -1.03 5.26 -10.42
CA VAL A 53 -1.93 4.29 -9.76
C VAL A 53 -3.17 4.07 -10.61
N ALA A 54 -3.82 5.16 -11.07
CA ALA A 54 -5.00 5.09 -11.93
C ALA A 54 -4.74 4.25 -13.19
N ASN A 55 -3.68 4.58 -13.91
CA ASN A 55 -3.28 3.86 -15.12
C ASN A 55 -2.97 2.38 -14.83
N ALA A 56 -2.25 2.09 -13.74
CA ALA A 56 -1.88 0.72 -13.39
C ALA A 56 -3.10 -0.14 -12.99
N LEU A 57 -4.09 0.44 -12.29
CA LEU A 57 -5.36 -0.23 -11.96
C LEU A 57 -6.14 -0.58 -13.23
N LEU A 58 -6.26 0.36 -14.16
CA LEU A 58 -6.96 0.15 -15.43
C LEU A 58 -6.22 -0.87 -16.30
N TYR A 59 -4.90 -0.75 -16.41
CA TYR A 59 -4.07 -1.67 -17.19
C TYR A 59 -4.12 -3.12 -16.68
N GLN A 60 -4.24 -3.31 -15.35
CA GLN A 60 -4.37 -4.64 -14.76
C GLN A 60 -5.82 -5.13 -14.68
N GLY A 61 -6.81 -4.30 -15.05
CA GLY A 61 -8.23 -4.66 -15.00
C GLY A 61 -8.78 -4.84 -13.58
N LEU A 62 -8.26 -4.09 -12.62
CA LEU A 62 -8.59 -4.20 -11.20
C LEU A 62 -9.76 -3.30 -10.77
N VAL A 63 -10.23 -2.43 -11.64
CA VAL A 63 -11.25 -1.43 -11.33
C VAL A 63 -12.32 -1.37 -12.42
N THR A 64 -13.57 -1.23 -12.03
CA THR A 64 -14.70 -1.04 -12.94
C THR A 64 -15.23 0.39 -12.94
N GLU A 65 -15.13 1.08 -11.81
CA GLU A 65 -15.48 2.50 -11.66
C GLU A 65 -14.34 3.21 -10.90
N LEU A 66 -13.67 4.13 -11.56
CA LEU A 66 -12.54 4.91 -11.03
C LEU A 66 -12.96 6.37 -10.84
N PHE A 67 -12.77 6.87 -9.63
CA PHE A 67 -13.09 8.23 -9.25
C PHE A 67 -11.80 8.99 -8.97
N ILE A 68 -11.55 10.08 -9.71
CA ILE A 68 -10.35 10.89 -9.57
C ILE A 68 -10.70 12.22 -8.92
N SER A 69 -10.02 12.53 -7.83
CA SER A 69 -10.17 13.77 -7.09
C SER A 69 -8.85 14.53 -7.03
N ASP A 70 -8.90 15.83 -7.34
CA ASP A 70 -7.79 16.75 -7.17
C ASP A 70 -8.34 18.17 -6.96
N THR A 71 -7.67 18.99 -6.17
CA THR A 71 -8.01 20.40 -5.97
C THR A 71 -7.69 21.25 -7.21
N ASN A 72 -6.84 20.76 -8.10
CA ASN A 72 -6.59 21.35 -9.40
C ASN A 72 -7.56 20.75 -10.44
N GLU A 73 -8.72 21.36 -10.61
CA GLU A 73 -9.76 20.91 -11.55
C GLU A 73 -9.24 20.72 -12.98
N VAL A 74 -8.33 21.58 -13.44
CA VAL A 74 -7.77 21.49 -14.80
C VAL A 74 -6.93 20.23 -14.94
N LEU A 75 -6.11 19.92 -13.93
CA LEU A 75 -5.31 18.69 -13.90
C LEU A 75 -6.21 17.45 -13.79
N CYS A 76 -7.17 17.46 -12.88
CA CYS A 76 -8.12 16.38 -12.68
C CYS A 76 -8.81 16.00 -14.00
N LYS A 77 -9.39 16.98 -14.65
CA LYS A 77 -10.06 16.82 -15.95
C LYS A 77 -9.11 16.30 -17.04
N ALA A 78 -7.87 16.80 -17.09
CA ALA A 78 -6.89 16.38 -18.09
C ALA A 78 -6.51 14.89 -17.88
N GLN A 79 -6.31 14.46 -16.64
CA GLN A 79 -6.02 13.07 -16.30
C GLN A 79 -7.18 12.13 -16.65
N VAL A 80 -8.40 12.53 -16.30
CA VAL A 80 -9.60 11.76 -16.65
C VAL A 80 -9.76 11.61 -18.15
N ASN A 81 -9.55 12.71 -18.92
CA ASN A 81 -9.63 12.67 -20.38
C ASN A 81 -8.59 11.73 -20.99
N ASP A 82 -7.32 11.80 -20.55
CA ASP A 82 -6.24 10.94 -21.07
C ASP A 82 -6.49 9.46 -20.75
N LEU A 83 -6.99 9.14 -19.56
CA LEU A 83 -7.39 7.78 -19.19
C LEU A 83 -8.57 7.26 -20.03
N LEU A 84 -9.54 8.12 -20.36
CA LEU A 84 -10.66 7.77 -21.24
C LEU A 84 -10.20 7.55 -22.68
N ASP A 85 -9.25 8.35 -23.18
CA ASP A 85 -8.64 8.18 -24.51
C ASP A 85 -7.79 6.89 -24.58
N ALA A 86 -7.21 6.47 -23.45
CA ALA A 86 -6.47 5.21 -23.34
C ALA A 86 -7.39 3.98 -23.18
N MET A 87 -8.68 4.15 -22.84
CA MET A 87 -9.61 3.06 -22.54
C MET A 87 -9.68 1.96 -23.62
N PRO A 88 -9.65 2.26 -24.93
CA PRO A 88 -9.67 1.22 -25.95
C PRO A 88 -8.46 0.27 -25.95
N PHE A 89 -7.38 0.63 -25.24
CA PHE A 89 -6.14 -0.15 -25.16
C PHE A 89 -6.02 -0.95 -23.87
N TYR A 90 -6.92 -0.76 -22.91
CA TYR A 90 -6.93 -1.52 -21.66
C TYR A 90 -7.60 -2.90 -21.85
N PRO A 91 -7.24 -3.90 -21.03
CA PRO A 91 -7.76 -5.26 -21.16
C PRO A 91 -9.25 -5.38 -20.85
N HIS A 92 -9.79 -4.45 -20.03
CA HIS A 92 -11.18 -4.42 -19.63
C HIS A 92 -11.73 -2.99 -19.62
N PRO A 93 -12.97 -2.76 -20.04
CA PRO A 93 -13.58 -1.45 -19.97
C PRO A 93 -13.86 -1.06 -18.51
N ALA A 94 -13.61 0.19 -18.18
CA ALA A 94 -13.97 0.80 -16.90
C ALA A 94 -14.63 2.16 -17.14
N ARG A 95 -15.27 2.72 -16.12
CA ARG A 95 -15.76 4.10 -16.13
C ARG A 95 -14.81 4.94 -15.30
N VAL A 96 -14.49 6.13 -15.77
CA VAL A 96 -13.63 7.08 -15.07
C VAL A 96 -14.42 8.37 -14.85
N TYR A 97 -14.44 8.83 -13.61
CA TYR A 97 -15.20 9.98 -13.17
C TYR A 97 -14.28 11.06 -12.58
N GLU A 98 -14.56 12.30 -12.92
CA GLU A 98 -13.96 13.48 -12.33
C GLU A 98 -14.76 13.86 -11.09
N VAL A 99 -14.12 13.99 -9.94
CA VAL A 99 -14.75 14.31 -8.64
C VAL A 99 -14.35 15.68 -8.13
N ASP A 100 -13.18 16.18 -8.52
CA ASP A 100 -12.59 17.44 -8.03
C ASP A 100 -12.53 17.47 -6.49
N ASP A 101 -13.15 18.47 -5.84
CA ASP A 101 -13.24 18.63 -4.39
C ASP A 101 -14.57 18.12 -3.79
N ARG A 102 -15.39 17.43 -4.58
CA ARG A 102 -16.64 16.81 -4.12
C ARG A 102 -16.35 15.48 -3.42
N TYR A 103 -15.53 15.52 -2.41
CA TYR A 103 -15.00 14.35 -1.70
C TYR A 103 -16.07 13.38 -1.20
N GLU A 104 -17.28 13.87 -0.87
CA GLU A 104 -18.41 13.05 -0.43
C GLU A 104 -18.86 12.01 -1.47
N GLU A 105 -18.60 12.27 -2.77
CA GLU A 105 -18.89 11.31 -3.84
C GLU A 105 -18.02 10.05 -3.76
N LEU A 106 -16.88 10.11 -3.06
CA LEU A 106 -15.99 8.97 -2.83
C LEU A 106 -16.52 8.00 -1.77
N ALA A 107 -17.52 8.38 -0.99
CA ALA A 107 -18.06 7.53 0.08
C ALA A 107 -18.64 6.20 -0.44
N GLY A 108 -19.03 6.14 -1.71
CA GLY A 108 -19.51 4.91 -2.36
C GLY A 108 -18.41 3.99 -2.91
N CYS A 109 -17.14 4.30 -2.72
CA CYS A 109 -16.03 3.47 -3.17
C CYS A 109 -15.77 2.29 -2.20
N ASP A 110 -15.18 1.21 -2.73
CA ASP A 110 -14.70 0.08 -1.94
C ASP A 110 -13.30 0.37 -1.35
N ILE A 111 -12.49 1.13 -2.10
CA ILE A 111 -11.13 1.50 -1.72
C ILE A 111 -10.91 2.98 -2.06
N ILE A 112 -10.27 3.71 -1.17
CA ILE A 112 -9.78 5.06 -1.44
C ILE A 112 -8.26 5.09 -1.29
N VAL A 113 -7.58 5.53 -2.35
CA VAL A 113 -6.14 5.76 -2.36
C VAL A 113 -5.86 7.23 -2.05
N ASN A 114 -5.12 7.48 -0.98
CA ASN A 114 -4.62 8.83 -0.68
C ASN A 114 -3.23 9.01 -1.30
N ALA A 115 -3.15 9.78 -2.36
CA ALA A 115 -1.93 10.22 -3.02
C ALA A 115 -1.77 11.76 -2.97
N ALA A 116 -2.55 12.43 -2.11
CA ALA A 116 -2.48 13.87 -1.92
C ALA A 116 -1.16 14.26 -1.25
N GLY A 117 -0.48 15.27 -1.79
CA GLY A 117 0.78 15.76 -1.26
C GLY A 117 1.42 16.78 -2.21
N HIS A 118 2.41 17.47 -1.71
CA HIS A 118 3.15 18.48 -2.47
C HIS A 118 4.63 18.11 -2.52
N ILE A 119 5.04 17.44 -3.60
CA ILE A 119 6.42 16.97 -3.77
C ILE A 119 7.47 18.09 -3.66
N GLU A 120 7.08 19.31 -3.99
CA GLU A 120 7.94 20.50 -3.87
C GLU A 120 8.29 20.82 -2.41
N ALA A 121 7.42 20.45 -1.46
CA ALA A 121 7.65 20.63 -0.03
C ALA A 121 8.67 19.64 0.53
N ALA A 122 8.91 18.52 -0.14
CA ALA A 122 9.90 17.51 0.28
C ALA A 122 11.32 18.07 0.36
N ALA A 123 11.68 19.06 -0.46
CA ALA A 123 12.93 19.85 -0.41
C ALA A 123 14.20 19.05 0.03
N GLY A 124 14.29 17.75 -0.32
CA GLY A 124 15.39 16.87 0.04
C GLY A 124 15.24 16.13 1.37
N SER A 125 14.15 16.29 2.11
CA SER A 125 13.80 15.51 3.30
C SER A 125 12.42 14.89 3.14
N ARG A 126 12.24 13.61 3.56
CA ARG A 126 10.93 12.97 3.58
C ARG A 126 9.97 13.56 4.61
N ASP A 127 10.52 14.22 5.63
CA ASP A 127 9.73 14.94 6.65
C ASP A 127 9.34 16.36 6.21
N GLY A 128 9.90 16.86 5.11
CA GLY A 128 9.59 18.19 4.58
C GLY A 128 8.13 18.37 4.18
N GLU A 129 7.44 17.28 3.88
CA GLU A 129 6.01 17.28 3.52
C GLU A 129 5.09 17.21 4.76
N LEU A 130 5.60 16.99 5.98
CA LEU A 130 4.82 16.69 7.18
C LEU A 130 3.60 17.58 7.36
N PHE A 131 3.80 18.88 7.46
CA PHE A 131 2.70 19.82 7.75
C PHE A 131 1.77 20.02 6.55
N VAL A 132 2.32 20.04 5.34
CA VAL A 132 1.54 20.28 4.12
C VAL A 132 0.64 19.09 3.83
N THR A 133 1.16 17.88 3.90
CA THR A 133 0.38 16.67 3.57
C THR A 133 -0.67 16.35 4.63
N THR A 134 -0.36 16.57 5.92
CA THR A 134 -1.37 16.42 6.97
C THR A 134 -2.46 17.47 6.87
N ASP A 135 -2.14 18.71 6.49
CA ASP A 135 -3.17 19.74 6.24
C ASP A 135 -4.04 19.39 5.01
N GLU A 136 -3.50 18.72 3.99
CA GLU A 136 -4.32 18.21 2.88
C GLU A 136 -5.28 17.12 3.35
N ALA A 137 -4.84 16.14 4.17
CA ALA A 137 -5.68 15.06 4.66
C ALA A 137 -6.89 15.56 5.46
N LYS A 138 -6.74 16.64 6.24
CA LYS A 138 -7.84 17.28 6.97
C LYS A 138 -8.96 17.77 6.08
N LYS A 139 -8.68 18.15 4.83
CA LYS A 139 -9.68 18.71 3.92
C LYS A 139 -10.72 17.69 3.47
N PHE A 140 -10.33 16.41 3.37
CA PHE A 140 -11.18 15.35 2.80
C PHE A 140 -11.54 14.23 3.78
N ALA A 141 -10.62 13.82 4.68
CA ALA A 141 -10.77 12.59 5.44
C ALA A 141 -12.10 12.53 6.21
N LYS A 142 -12.37 13.56 7.02
CA LYS A 142 -13.62 13.62 7.79
C LYS A 142 -14.86 13.76 6.92
N ARG A 143 -14.81 14.53 5.82
CA ARG A 143 -15.94 14.70 4.89
C ARG A 143 -16.37 13.38 4.27
N ILE A 144 -15.41 12.57 3.85
CA ILE A 144 -15.65 11.24 3.26
C ILE A 144 -16.21 10.28 4.31
N ALA A 145 -15.65 10.28 5.52
CA ALA A 145 -16.13 9.44 6.62
C ALA A 145 -17.57 9.82 7.03
N ASP A 146 -17.86 11.11 7.19
CA ASP A 146 -19.20 11.62 7.55
C ASP A 146 -20.24 11.31 6.45
N ALA A 147 -19.80 11.19 5.19
CA ALA A 147 -20.65 10.76 4.07
C ALA A 147 -20.91 9.24 4.05
N GLY A 148 -20.30 8.48 4.96
CA GLY A 148 -20.59 7.05 5.19
C GLY A 148 -19.62 6.07 4.51
N PHE A 149 -18.39 6.50 4.17
CA PHE A 149 -17.38 5.56 3.66
C PHE A 149 -17.05 4.49 4.70
N ASP A 150 -17.16 3.23 4.31
CA ASP A 150 -16.83 2.04 5.11
C ASP A 150 -15.86 1.06 4.37
N GLY A 151 -15.20 1.55 3.34
CA GLY A 151 -14.21 0.81 2.57
C GLY A 151 -12.81 0.84 3.19
N VAL A 152 -11.80 0.49 2.40
CA VAL A 152 -10.40 0.45 2.82
C VAL A 152 -9.66 1.70 2.34
N TRP A 153 -8.97 2.37 3.24
CA TRP A 153 -8.01 3.43 2.93
C TRP A 153 -6.64 2.83 2.61
N VAL A 154 -6.06 3.26 1.50
CA VAL A 154 -4.67 2.94 1.12
C VAL A 154 -3.90 4.25 1.01
N ASN A 155 -3.07 4.55 1.99
CA ASN A 155 -2.26 5.77 2.01
C ASN A 155 -0.89 5.55 1.35
N ILE A 156 -0.55 6.42 0.41
CA ILE A 156 0.76 6.47 -0.25
C ILE A 156 1.40 7.86 -0.17
N ALA A 157 0.75 8.77 0.54
CA ALA A 157 1.27 10.12 0.79
C ALA A 157 2.28 10.11 1.94
N ASN A 158 3.23 11.03 1.91
CA ASN A 158 4.30 11.13 2.91
C ASN A 158 4.08 12.28 3.90
N PRO A 159 4.62 12.15 5.12
CA PRO A 159 5.26 10.98 5.73
C PRO A 159 4.24 9.84 5.95
N CYS A 160 4.50 8.67 5.36
CA CYS A 160 3.49 7.62 5.19
C CYS A 160 2.86 7.19 6.52
N ASP A 161 3.65 6.89 7.53
CA ASP A 161 3.17 6.37 8.81
C ASP A 161 2.38 7.41 9.60
N VAL A 162 2.80 8.67 9.54
CA VAL A 162 2.11 9.80 10.20
C VAL A 162 0.77 10.09 9.53
N VAL A 163 0.73 10.19 8.20
CA VAL A 163 -0.50 10.46 7.45
C VAL A 163 -1.48 9.27 7.58
N THR A 164 -0.97 8.04 7.66
CA THR A 164 -1.83 6.87 7.92
C THR A 164 -2.44 6.91 9.31
N THR A 165 -1.65 7.30 10.32
CA THR A 165 -2.13 7.54 11.69
C THR A 165 -3.20 8.63 11.73
N GLU A 166 -2.95 9.73 11.03
CA GLU A 166 -3.88 10.85 10.92
C GLU A 166 -5.20 10.45 10.25
N LEU A 167 -5.15 9.73 9.13
CA LEU A 167 -6.35 9.26 8.44
C LEU A 167 -7.23 8.42 9.35
N GLN A 168 -6.63 7.49 10.10
CA GLN A 168 -7.37 6.68 11.06
C GLN A 168 -8.00 7.54 12.17
N TYR A 169 -7.23 8.50 12.71
CA TYR A 169 -7.71 9.42 13.75
C TYR A 169 -8.87 10.29 13.28
N LEU A 170 -8.74 10.93 12.10
CA LEU A 170 -9.74 11.84 11.56
C LEU A 170 -11.03 11.14 11.13
N THR A 171 -10.93 9.92 10.63
CA THR A 171 -12.07 9.16 10.11
C THR A 171 -12.75 8.33 11.17
N GLY A 172 -12.04 7.93 12.24
CA GLY A 172 -12.51 6.93 13.19
C GLY A 172 -12.75 5.54 12.58
N ALA A 173 -12.18 5.29 11.39
CA ALA A 173 -12.31 4.01 10.69
C ALA A 173 -11.70 2.86 11.50
N ASP A 174 -12.18 1.64 11.24
CA ASP A 174 -11.54 0.43 11.75
C ASP A 174 -10.05 0.45 11.39
N PRO A 175 -9.12 0.34 12.35
CA PRO A 175 -7.69 0.37 12.09
C PRO A 175 -7.22 -0.65 11.02
N ASN A 176 -7.92 -1.77 10.90
CA ASN A 176 -7.63 -2.78 9.89
C ASN A 176 -8.01 -2.34 8.46
N LYS A 177 -8.87 -1.34 8.33
CA LYS A 177 -9.29 -0.75 7.06
C LYS A 177 -8.47 0.49 6.67
N VAL A 178 -7.43 0.83 7.43
CA VAL A 178 -6.51 1.93 7.10
C VAL A 178 -5.11 1.37 6.96
N ILE A 179 -4.54 1.48 5.77
CA ILE A 179 -3.26 0.86 5.41
C ILE A 179 -2.37 1.91 4.78
N GLY A 180 -1.17 2.09 5.30
CA GLY A 180 -0.13 2.83 4.58
C GLY A 180 0.69 1.88 3.70
N SER A 181 1.16 2.34 2.54
CA SER A 181 2.07 1.56 1.68
C SER A 181 3.34 1.13 2.42
N GLY A 182 3.72 1.87 3.45
CA GLY A 182 4.80 1.53 4.35
C GLY A 182 6.10 1.21 3.61
N THR A 183 6.78 0.21 4.08
CA THR A 183 8.08 -0.23 3.53
C THR A 183 7.96 -1.30 2.44
N THR A 184 6.78 -1.49 1.83
CA THR A 184 6.60 -2.41 0.68
C THR A 184 7.57 -2.10 -0.45
N LEU A 185 7.67 -0.82 -0.84
CA LEU A 185 8.59 -0.39 -1.89
C LEU A 185 10.05 -0.51 -1.46
N ASP A 186 10.36 -0.17 -0.22
CA ASP A 186 11.74 -0.22 0.30
C ASP A 186 12.24 -1.66 0.38
N SER A 187 11.36 -2.59 0.71
CA SER A 187 11.61 -4.03 0.63
C SER A 187 11.88 -4.50 -0.81
N ALA A 188 11.17 -3.94 -1.78
CA ALA A 188 11.45 -4.24 -3.20
C ALA A 188 12.84 -3.72 -3.62
N ARG A 189 13.26 -2.55 -3.12
CA ARG A 189 14.60 -1.99 -3.34
C ARG A 189 15.70 -2.84 -2.70
N LEU A 190 15.48 -3.32 -1.47
CA LEU A 190 16.40 -4.25 -0.80
C LEU A 190 16.53 -5.56 -1.61
N ARG A 191 15.41 -6.14 -2.06
CA ARG A 191 15.43 -7.33 -2.93
C ARG A 191 16.16 -7.08 -4.25
N HIS A 192 16.02 -5.87 -4.82
CA HIS A 192 16.77 -5.48 -6.02
C HIS A 192 18.28 -5.42 -5.76
N ALA A 193 18.70 -4.81 -4.65
CA ALA A 193 20.13 -4.76 -4.25
C ALA A 193 20.70 -6.17 -4.02
N LEU A 194 19.97 -7.02 -3.29
CA LEU A 194 20.32 -8.42 -3.07
C LEU A 194 20.37 -9.21 -4.38
N SER A 195 19.46 -8.96 -5.32
CA SER A 195 19.48 -9.59 -6.65
C SER A 195 20.77 -9.27 -7.41
N GLY A 196 21.21 -8.00 -7.38
CA GLY A 196 22.48 -7.59 -7.96
C GLY A 196 23.69 -8.28 -7.31
N ALA A 197 23.72 -8.38 -5.99
CA ALA A 197 24.82 -8.99 -5.25
C ALA A 197 24.87 -10.52 -5.41
N THR A 198 23.71 -11.18 -5.38
CA THR A 198 23.62 -12.64 -5.44
C THR A 198 23.63 -13.18 -6.86
N GLY A 199 23.10 -12.42 -7.83
CA GLY A 199 22.85 -12.86 -9.20
C GLY A 199 21.55 -13.67 -9.36
N TYR A 200 20.73 -13.77 -8.31
CA TYR A 200 19.43 -14.44 -8.35
C TYR A 200 18.28 -13.43 -8.55
N PRO A 201 17.18 -13.81 -9.21
CA PRO A 201 16.06 -12.89 -9.42
C PRO A 201 15.41 -12.47 -8.11
N ALA A 202 14.99 -11.21 -8.02
CA ALA A 202 14.35 -10.63 -6.83
C ALA A 202 13.10 -11.43 -6.36
N SER A 203 12.44 -12.13 -7.28
CA SER A 203 11.30 -13.01 -6.98
C SER A 203 11.65 -14.26 -6.14
N CYS A 204 12.93 -14.63 -6.07
CA CYS A 204 13.42 -15.72 -5.24
C CYS A 204 13.99 -15.25 -3.91
N ILE A 205 13.96 -13.95 -3.65
CA ILE A 205 14.56 -13.31 -2.46
C ILE A 205 13.44 -12.86 -1.52
N ASN A 206 13.45 -13.38 -0.31
CA ASN A 206 12.65 -12.93 0.81
C ASN A 206 13.49 -11.96 1.64
N ALA A 207 13.19 -10.68 1.54
CA ALA A 207 13.88 -9.65 2.31
C ALA A 207 12.95 -8.46 2.50
N TRP A 208 12.83 -8.00 3.74
CA TRP A 208 11.93 -6.92 4.12
C TRP A 208 12.64 -5.81 4.86
N MET A 209 12.26 -4.58 4.53
CA MET A 209 12.51 -3.40 5.34
C MET A 209 11.34 -3.22 6.29
N LEU A 210 11.60 -2.89 7.54
CA LEU A 210 10.59 -2.67 8.59
C LEU A 210 10.73 -1.29 9.22
N GLY A 211 9.74 -0.90 10.03
CA GLY A 211 9.73 0.37 10.72
C GLY A 211 9.13 1.50 9.88
N GLU A 212 9.62 2.70 10.07
CA GLU A 212 9.18 3.90 9.38
C GLU A 212 9.46 3.83 7.87
N HIS A 213 8.49 4.23 7.04
CA HIS A 213 8.78 4.54 5.64
C HIS A 213 9.50 5.89 5.53
N GLY A 214 10.79 5.93 5.81
CA GLY A 214 11.56 7.15 5.87
C GLY A 214 13.04 6.88 6.13
N ASN A 215 13.65 7.71 6.96
CA ASN A 215 15.06 7.57 7.32
C ASN A 215 15.28 6.49 8.39
N GLY A 216 14.23 6.13 9.14
CA GLY A 216 14.28 5.17 10.24
C GLY A 216 14.10 3.71 9.85
N MET A 217 13.76 3.38 8.57
CA MET A 217 13.61 1.99 8.16
C MET A 217 14.89 1.17 8.36
N PHE A 218 14.74 -0.13 8.59
CA PHE A 218 15.86 -1.06 8.70
C PHE A 218 15.55 -2.40 8.02
N ALA A 219 16.59 -3.11 7.59
CA ALA A 219 16.44 -4.44 7.01
C ALA A 219 16.31 -5.51 8.10
N CYS A 220 15.29 -6.37 7.98
CA CYS A 220 15.10 -7.52 8.87
C CYS A 220 16.03 -8.66 8.43
N TRP A 221 17.32 -8.51 8.69
CA TRP A 221 18.38 -9.42 8.24
C TRP A 221 18.23 -10.83 8.80
N SER A 222 17.71 -10.96 10.02
CA SER A 222 17.47 -12.23 10.69
C SER A 222 16.48 -13.13 9.92
N HIS A 223 15.69 -12.56 9.01
CA HIS A 223 14.66 -13.26 8.22
C HIS A 223 14.91 -13.22 6.70
N VAL A 224 16.09 -12.75 6.26
CA VAL A 224 16.41 -12.78 4.84
C VAL A 224 16.68 -14.20 4.37
N SER A 225 16.03 -14.60 3.28
CA SER A 225 16.26 -15.90 2.65
C SER A 225 16.25 -15.80 1.12
N ILE A 226 16.97 -16.70 0.48
CA ILE A 226 17.03 -16.86 -0.98
C ILE A 226 16.59 -18.28 -1.31
N GLY A 227 15.40 -18.42 -1.87
CA GLY A 227 14.74 -19.71 -1.89
C GLY A 227 14.50 -20.21 -0.46
N CYS A 228 15.07 -21.36 -0.10
CA CYS A 228 15.00 -21.92 1.26
C CYS A 228 16.29 -21.73 2.07
N LEU A 229 17.28 -20.99 1.54
CA LEU A 229 18.59 -20.82 2.16
C LEU A 229 18.70 -19.46 2.85
N THR A 230 19.39 -19.43 3.99
CA THR A 230 19.83 -18.19 4.61
C THR A 230 20.91 -17.52 3.77
N LEU A 231 21.14 -16.22 3.99
CA LEU A 231 22.18 -15.50 3.28
C LEU A 231 23.59 -16.06 3.55
N ASP A 232 23.84 -16.54 4.77
CA ASP A 232 25.09 -17.19 5.15
C ASP A 232 25.30 -18.52 4.43
N GLU A 233 24.24 -19.33 4.28
CA GLU A 233 24.31 -20.58 3.52
C GLU A 233 24.61 -20.34 2.04
N VAL A 234 24.01 -19.28 1.46
CA VAL A 234 24.30 -18.87 0.09
C VAL A 234 25.75 -18.40 -0.03
N ALA A 235 26.23 -17.60 0.92
CA ALA A 235 27.62 -17.14 0.96
C ALA A 235 28.59 -18.36 0.99
N ALA A 236 28.37 -19.31 1.89
CA ALA A 236 29.17 -20.51 2.04
C ALA A 236 29.21 -21.37 0.79
N GLN A 237 28.04 -21.55 0.11
CA GLN A 237 27.94 -22.41 -1.06
C GLN A 237 28.43 -21.74 -2.37
N THR A 238 28.42 -20.42 -2.45
CA THR A 238 28.81 -19.67 -3.66
C THR A 238 30.19 -19.04 -3.57
N GLY A 239 30.78 -18.98 -2.40
CA GLY A 239 32.03 -18.25 -2.13
C GLY A 239 31.88 -16.72 -2.19
N LYS A 240 30.65 -16.21 -2.24
CA LYS A 240 30.35 -14.77 -2.23
C LYS A 240 30.39 -14.22 -0.82
N THR A 241 30.70 -12.92 -0.70
CA THR A 241 30.60 -12.16 0.55
C THR A 241 29.58 -11.05 0.35
N PHE A 242 28.78 -10.76 1.38
CA PHE A 242 27.75 -9.75 1.35
C PHE A 242 28.05 -8.64 2.37
N ASN A 243 28.12 -7.41 1.92
CA ASN A 243 28.23 -6.24 2.78
C ASN A 243 26.81 -5.78 3.17
N LEU A 244 26.29 -6.28 4.29
CA LEU A 244 24.91 -6.00 4.71
C LEU A 244 24.61 -4.51 4.89
N PRO A 245 25.48 -3.71 5.53
CA PRO A 245 25.27 -2.26 5.61
C PRO A 245 25.16 -1.56 4.25
N GLU A 246 25.96 -1.96 3.27
CA GLU A 246 25.90 -1.39 1.92
C GLU A 246 24.61 -1.78 1.19
N LEU A 247 24.17 -3.02 1.32
CA LEU A 247 22.92 -3.51 0.74
C LEU A 247 21.70 -2.82 1.36
N GLU A 248 21.69 -2.63 2.68
CA GLU A 248 20.64 -1.88 3.37
C GLU A 248 20.62 -0.42 2.91
N GLN A 249 21.81 0.20 2.84
CA GLN A 249 21.93 1.58 2.35
C GLN A 249 21.44 1.71 0.91
N ALA A 250 21.70 0.75 0.04
CA ALA A 250 21.17 0.74 -1.33
C ALA A 250 19.63 0.70 -1.34
N GLY A 251 19.01 -0.08 -0.46
CA GLY A 251 17.57 -0.09 -0.24
C GLY A 251 17.02 1.28 0.18
N ARG A 252 17.63 1.90 1.19
CA ARG A 252 17.27 3.23 1.70
C ARG A 252 17.42 4.33 0.65
N MET A 253 18.54 4.33 -0.08
CA MET A 253 18.89 5.39 -1.03
C MET A 253 18.21 5.28 -2.38
N GLY A 254 17.52 4.17 -2.68
CA GLY A 254 16.87 3.97 -3.98
C GLY A 254 15.86 5.07 -4.35
N GLY A 255 15.18 5.65 -3.36
CA GLY A 255 14.29 6.79 -3.55
C GLY A 255 15.05 8.07 -3.96
N TYR A 256 16.17 8.34 -3.32
CA TYR A 256 17.00 9.53 -3.62
C TYR A 256 17.64 9.45 -5.01
N VAL A 257 18.10 8.26 -5.41
CA VAL A 257 18.62 8.04 -6.77
C VAL A 257 17.54 8.37 -7.82
N THR A 258 16.32 7.89 -7.60
CA THR A 258 15.20 8.19 -8.52
C THR A 258 14.86 9.67 -8.52
N TYR A 259 14.79 10.29 -7.33
CA TYR A 259 14.46 11.70 -7.17
C TYR A 259 15.49 12.61 -7.83
N SER A 260 16.77 12.32 -7.72
CA SER A 260 17.84 13.13 -8.31
C SER A 260 17.75 13.24 -9.85
N GLY A 261 17.20 12.22 -10.51
CA GLY A 261 17.06 12.19 -11.96
C GLY A 261 15.73 12.71 -12.49
N LYS A 262 14.63 12.36 -11.83
CA LYS A 262 13.27 12.63 -12.36
C LYS A 262 12.36 13.40 -11.40
N GLN A 263 12.89 13.85 -10.27
CA GLN A 263 12.24 14.69 -9.26
C GLN A 263 11.05 14.03 -8.53
N CYS A 264 10.69 12.81 -8.86
CA CYS A 264 9.62 12.06 -8.19
C CYS A 264 9.82 10.55 -8.37
N THR A 265 9.36 9.77 -7.40
CA THR A 265 9.15 8.33 -7.54
C THR A 265 7.71 8.09 -7.97
N GLU A 266 7.49 7.37 -9.05
CA GLU A 266 6.17 7.17 -9.65
C GLU A 266 5.86 5.69 -9.85
N TYR A 267 6.58 5.03 -10.78
CA TYR A 267 6.26 3.66 -11.21
C TYR A 267 6.31 2.65 -10.07
N SER A 268 7.32 2.72 -9.24
CA SER A 268 7.54 1.73 -8.19
C SER A 268 6.52 1.87 -7.05
N ILE A 269 6.22 3.10 -6.62
CA ILE A 269 5.22 3.34 -5.59
C ILE A 269 3.81 3.02 -6.11
N ALA A 270 3.48 3.39 -7.34
CA ALA A 270 2.19 3.07 -7.94
C ALA A 270 1.97 1.56 -8.02
N ASN A 271 2.97 0.79 -8.50
CA ASN A 271 2.85 -0.67 -8.55
C ASN A 271 2.83 -1.31 -7.16
N GLY A 272 3.56 -0.76 -6.17
CA GLY A 272 3.51 -1.22 -4.79
C GLY A 272 2.11 -1.04 -4.16
N ALA A 273 1.50 0.13 -4.37
CA ALA A 273 0.12 0.38 -3.95
C ALA A 273 -0.89 -0.54 -4.66
N VAL A 274 -0.73 -0.71 -5.97
CA VAL A 274 -1.61 -1.59 -6.77
C VAL A 274 -1.49 -3.05 -6.35
N GLU A 275 -0.33 -3.52 -5.89
CA GLU A 275 -0.20 -4.88 -5.35
C GLU A 275 -1.00 -5.05 -4.04
N VAL A 276 -1.02 -4.05 -3.17
CA VAL A 276 -1.88 -4.01 -1.97
C VAL A 276 -3.36 -3.98 -2.37
N ILE A 277 -3.74 -3.11 -3.30
CA ILE A 277 -5.12 -2.99 -3.80
C ILE A 277 -5.58 -4.31 -4.44
N LYS A 278 -4.76 -4.94 -5.23
CA LYS A 278 -5.02 -6.24 -5.85
C LYS A 278 -5.25 -7.34 -4.80
N ALA A 279 -4.50 -7.29 -3.70
CA ALA A 279 -4.71 -8.21 -2.59
C ALA A 279 -6.08 -8.02 -1.93
N ILE A 280 -6.56 -6.78 -1.80
CA ILE A 280 -7.89 -6.46 -1.29
C ILE A 280 -8.97 -6.92 -2.29
N VAL A 281 -8.85 -6.52 -3.56
CA VAL A 281 -9.85 -6.82 -4.61
C VAL A 281 -10.02 -8.32 -4.84
N HIS A 282 -8.94 -9.09 -4.79
CA HIS A 282 -8.95 -10.53 -5.08
C HIS A 282 -8.85 -11.42 -3.84
N ASP A 283 -8.82 -10.84 -2.64
CA ASP A 283 -8.68 -11.57 -1.37
C ASP A 283 -7.48 -12.55 -1.36
N THR A 284 -6.32 -12.11 -1.87
CA THR A 284 -5.19 -13.02 -2.13
C THR A 284 -4.41 -13.41 -0.88
N LYS A 285 -4.67 -12.78 0.26
CA LYS A 285 -3.92 -12.97 1.52
C LYS A 285 -2.42 -12.69 1.35
N LEU A 286 -2.12 -11.61 0.60
CA LEU A 286 -0.75 -11.14 0.41
C LEU A 286 -0.10 -10.83 1.76
N ILE A 287 1.11 -11.32 1.98
CA ILE A 287 1.92 -10.94 3.13
C ILE A 287 2.98 -9.96 2.64
N THR A 288 2.95 -8.74 3.15
CA THR A 288 3.91 -7.69 2.80
C THR A 288 4.06 -6.68 3.96
N PRO A 289 5.21 -6.02 4.12
CA PRO A 289 5.35 -4.99 5.15
C PRO A 289 4.63 -3.72 4.70
N VAL A 290 3.53 -3.42 5.40
CA VAL A 290 2.71 -2.23 5.24
C VAL A 290 2.59 -1.49 6.56
N SER A 291 2.31 -0.19 6.52
CA SER A 291 2.05 0.60 7.71
C SER A 291 0.72 0.21 8.32
N THR A 292 0.77 -0.31 9.54
CA THR A 292 -0.36 -0.82 10.33
C THR A 292 -0.35 -0.24 11.73
N LEU A 293 -1.51 -0.17 12.39
CA LEU A 293 -1.59 0.27 13.78
C LEU A 293 -0.79 -0.68 14.69
N LEU A 294 0.13 -0.12 15.45
CA LEU A 294 0.93 -0.86 16.42
C LEU A 294 0.14 -1.08 17.71
N ASN A 295 0.18 -2.32 18.21
CA ASN A 295 -0.43 -2.74 19.46
C ASN A 295 0.55 -3.62 20.25
N ASP A 296 1.32 -3.01 21.12
CA ASP A 296 2.35 -3.64 21.97
C ASP A 296 3.40 -4.45 21.19
N VAL A 297 3.96 -3.83 20.14
CA VAL A 297 5.04 -4.42 19.34
C VAL A 297 6.38 -3.98 19.90
N TYR A 298 7.06 -4.84 20.61
CA TYR A 298 8.31 -4.53 21.34
C TYR A 298 8.19 -3.29 22.24
N GLY A 299 7.03 -3.17 22.93
CA GLY A 299 6.70 -2.04 23.81
C GLY A 299 6.21 -0.80 23.06
N VAL A 300 5.86 -0.88 21.77
CA VAL A 300 5.38 0.25 20.96
C VAL A 300 3.90 0.10 20.62
N SER A 301 3.13 1.16 20.81
CA SER A 301 1.68 1.19 20.56
C SER A 301 1.19 2.57 20.13
N GLY A 302 0.00 2.61 19.48
CA GLY A 302 -0.85 3.80 19.37
C GLY A 302 -0.63 4.64 18.11
N PHE A 303 0.22 4.22 17.20
CA PHE A 303 0.44 4.84 15.88
C PHE A 303 0.81 3.79 14.83
N TYR A 304 0.87 4.20 13.58
CA TYR A 304 1.16 3.30 12.46
C TYR A 304 2.67 3.24 12.17
N SER A 305 3.16 2.03 11.87
CA SER A 305 4.48 1.77 11.31
C SER A 305 4.50 0.42 10.60
N SER A 306 5.56 0.13 9.83
CA SER A 306 5.53 -1.00 8.90
C SER A 306 5.95 -2.31 9.56
N LEU A 307 5.03 -3.27 9.47
CA LEU A 307 5.21 -4.66 9.86
C LEU A 307 4.64 -5.59 8.76
N PRO A 308 5.12 -6.84 8.69
CA PRO A 308 4.51 -7.84 7.82
C PRO A 308 3.05 -8.06 8.19
N ALA A 309 2.14 -7.81 7.25
CA ALA A 309 0.72 -7.99 7.46
C ALA A 309 0.08 -8.83 6.35
N VAL A 310 -0.94 -9.60 6.71
CA VAL A 310 -1.80 -10.32 5.77
C VAL A 310 -2.86 -9.35 5.27
N ILE A 311 -2.87 -9.12 3.97
CA ILE A 311 -3.84 -8.23 3.31
C ILE A 311 -4.86 -9.08 2.56
N GLY A 312 -6.12 -8.89 2.89
CA GLY A 312 -7.26 -9.55 2.25
C GLY A 312 -8.40 -8.58 1.98
N ALA A 313 -9.56 -9.10 1.65
CA ALA A 313 -10.73 -8.31 1.22
C ALA A 313 -11.17 -7.24 2.23
N ASN A 314 -10.92 -7.43 3.51
CA ASN A 314 -11.30 -6.49 4.57
C ASN A 314 -10.14 -5.58 5.03
N GLY A 315 -9.06 -5.50 4.26
CA GLY A 315 -7.85 -4.78 4.63
C GLY A 315 -6.82 -5.67 5.34
N VAL A 316 -6.29 -5.22 6.48
CA VAL A 316 -5.34 -5.98 7.31
C VAL A 316 -6.09 -7.04 8.10
N GLU A 317 -5.81 -8.30 7.85
CA GLU A 317 -6.45 -9.41 8.58
C GLU A 317 -5.60 -9.91 9.76
N LYS A 318 -4.29 -9.75 9.64
CA LYS A 318 -3.35 -10.14 10.68
C LYS A 318 -2.03 -9.40 10.52
N VAL A 319 -1.47 -8.95 11.61
CA VAL A 319 -0.09 -8.44 11.67
C VAL A 319 0.80 -9.53 12.24
N PHE A 320 1.95 -9.76 11.62
CA PHE A 320 2.99 -10.64 12.14
C PHE A 320 4.08 -9.81 12.80
N VAL A 321 4.45 -10.18 14.01
CA VAL A 321 5.60 -9.63 14.71
C VAL A 321 6.75 -10.63 14.56
N PRO A 322 7.75 -10.38 13.69
CA PRO A 322 8.88 -11.27 13.55
C PRO A 322 9.73 -11.27 14.82
N GLU A 323 10.39 -12.39 15.11
CA GLU A 323 11.39 -12.44 16.17
C GLU A 323 12.66 -11.70 15.71
N LEU A 324 12.87 -10.52 16.26
CA LEU A 324 13.97 -9.64 15.90
C LEU A 324 15.19 -9.90 16.81
N SER A 325 16.38 -9.74 16.25
CA SER A 325 17.62 -9.70 17.04
C SER A 325 17.70 -8.42 17.90
N ASP A 326 18.54 -8.39 18.92
CA ASP A 326 18.71 -7.24 19.80
C ASP A 326 19.03 -5.94 19.02
N SER A 327 19.88 -6.03 17.99
CA SER A 327 20.20 -4.89 17.14
C SER A 327 19.04 -4.43 16.27
N GLU A 328 18.18 -5.33 15.81
CA GLU A 328 16.97 -5.02 15.07
C GLU A 328 15.90 -4.41 15.98
N ILE A 329 15.78 -4.87 17.24
CA ILE A 329 14.89 -4.26 18.23
C ILE A 329 15.32 -2.82 18.53
N GLU A 330 16.63 -2.56 18.66
CA GLU A 330 17.13 -1.20 18.82
C GLU A 330 16.82 -0.33 17.60
N ALA A 331 16.99 -0.87 16.38
CA ALA A 331 16.64 -0.17 15.14
C ALA A 331 15.13 0.10 15.06
N TRP A 332 14.28 -0.88 15.43
CA TRP A 332 12.85 -0.73 15.54
C TRP A 332 12.44 0.42 16.46
N ARG A 333 13.01 0.47 17.69
CA ARG A 333 12.71 1.53 18.65
C ARG A 333 13.08 2.91 18.12
N LYS A 334 14.27 3.07 17.54
CA LYS A 334 14.71 4.34 16.92
C LYS A 334 13.81 4.76 15.76
N SER A 335 13.38 3.80 14.97
CA SER A 335 12.44 4.02 13.88
C SER A 335 11.09 4.55 14.39
N CYS A 336 10.56 3.93 15.42
CA CYS A 336 9.30 4.31 16.05
C CYS A 336 9.38 5.66 16.78
N GLU A 337 10.52 5.96 17.43
CA GLU A 337 10.78 7.27 18.05
C GLU A 337 10.71 8.41 17.04
N HIS A 338 11.20 8.17 15.82
CA HIS A 338 11.14 9.17 14.74
C HIS A 338 9.69 9.44 14.31
N VAL A 339 8.89 8.40 14.08
CA VAL A 339 7.46 8.55 13.74
C VAL A 339 6.71 9.29 14.85
N LYS A 340 6.92 8.88 16.12
CA LYS A 340 6.31 9.52 17.28
C LYS A 340 6.71 11.00 17.36
N GLY A 341 8.00 11.33 17.16
CA GLY A 341 8.49 12.70 17.16
C GLY A 341 7.82 13.56 16.08
N ASN A 342 7.56 13.01 14.89
CA ASN A 342 6.84 13.69 13.83
C ASN A 342 5.35 13.91 14.19
N ILE A 343 4.71 12.94 14.83
CA ILE A 343 3.34 13.10 15.33
C ILE A 343 3.27 14.20 16.39
N GLU A 344 4.20 14.21 17.34
CA GLU A 344 4.28 15.23 18.40
C GLU A 344 4.49 16.65 17.84
N GLN A 345 5.23 16.81 16.76
CA GLN A 345 5.43 18.09 16.08
C GLN A 345 4.14 18.69 15.53
N LEU A 346 3.15 17.86 15.17
CA LEU A 346 1.85 18.35 14.69
C LEU A 346 1.06 19.05 15.80
N GLY A 347 1.21 18.67 17.06
CA GLY A 347 0.63 19.31 18.24
C GLY A 347 -0.90 19.22 18.37
N TRP A 348 -1.59 18.74 17.34
CA TRP A 348 -3.04 18.56 17.30
C TRP A 348 -3.49 17.10 17.15
N LEU A 349 -2.57 16.22 16.70
CA LEU A 349 -2.84 14.80 16.52
C LEU A 349 -2.66 14.06 17.86
N GLU A 350 -3.75 13.98 18.60
CA GLU A 350 -3.76 13.36 19.93
C GLU A 350 -3.96 11.85 19.84
N VAL A 351 -2.88 11.10 19.69
CA VAL A 351 -2.87 9.63 19.74
C VAL A 351 -2.11 9.16 20.98
N ASP A 352 -2.51 8.01 21.53
CA ASP A 352 -1.85 7.41 22.71
C ASP A 352 -0.57 6.66 22.27
N ALA A 353 0.38 7.41 21.72
CA ALA A 353 1.65 6.90 21.24
C ALA A 353 2.59 6.53 22.39
N ARG A 354 2.88 5.24 22.58
CA ARG A 354 3.74 4.72 23.66
C ARG A 354 4.96 4.02 23.08
N ILE A 355 6.09 4.22 23.75
CA ILE A 355 7.34 3.46 23.57
C ILE A 355 7.88 3.19 24.97
N ASP A 356 7.78 1.93 25.44
CA ASP A 356 8.20 1.47 26.77
C ASP A 356 9.65 0.97 26.79
#